data_eb4357da2f638ae25cc65c6315532ba4
#
_entry.id   eb4357da2f638ae25cc65c6315532ba4
#
_cell.length_a   1.000
_cell.length_b   1.000
_cell.length_c   1.000
_cell.angle_alpha   90.00
_cell.angle_beta   90.00
_cell.angle_gamma   90.00
#
_symmetry.space_group_name_H-M   'P 1'
#
loop_
_entity.id
_entity.type
_entity.pdbx_description
1 polymer ?
#
loop_
_entity_poly.entity_id
_entity_poly.type
_entity_poly.pdbx_seq_one_letter_code
_entity_poly.pdbx_strand_id
1 'polypeptide(L)'
;MKTTRIFTYGTLMAGQPNHRLLARAKRIGPARTQPRFDLVDLGPFPGMVTGGTTAVTGEVYAVDRETLVALDRLEGCPRFYERKTIRLANGQWIATYIYPQRPSGRPLIESGDWRNAKGA
;
A
#
# COMPACT_ATOMS: atom_id res chain seq x y z
N MET A 1 15.78 18.52 3.46
CA MET A 1 15.21 17.79 2.32
C MET A 1 13.78 17.41 2.62
N LYS A 2 12.88 17.70 1.70
CA LYS A 2 11.47 17.33 1.89
C LYS A 2 11.26 15.86 1.61
N THR A 3 10.46 15.23 2.46
CA THR A 3 10.05 13.85 2.24
C THR A 3 8.54 13.77 2.27
N THR A 4 8.03 12.70 1.66
CA THR A 4 6.61 12.36 1.68
C THR A 4 6.46 11.03 2.43
N ARG A 5 5.49 10.94 3.32
CA ARG A 5 5.21 9.68 3.98
C ARG A 5 4.25 8.86 3.14
N ILE A 6 4.63 7.61 2.90
CA ILE A 6 3.85 6.67 2.08
C ILE A 6 3.51 5.46 2.92
N PHE A 7 2.25 5.05 2.85
CA PHE A 7 1.79 3.79 3.42
C PHE A 7 1.91 2.70 2.37
N THR A 8 2.65 1.63 2.68
CA THR A 8 2.83 0.49 1.79
C THR A 8 2.17 -0.73 2.42
N TYR A 9 1.50 -1.53 1.60
CA TYR A 9 0.73 -2.67 2.10
C TYR A 9 0.94 -3.94 1.27
N GLY A 10 1.83 -3.88 0.29
CA GLY A 10 2.06 -4.99 -0.64
C GLY A 10 3.53 -5.28 -0.85
N THR A 11 3.94 -5.32 -2.11
CA THR A 11 5.29 -5.79 -2.49
C THR A 11 6.41 -4.82 -2.10
N LEU A 12 6.10 -3.62 -1.63
CA LEU A 12 7.09 -2.67 -1.15
C LEU A 12 7.47 -2.87 0.32
N MET A 13 6.69 -3.65 1.06
CA MET A 13 7.00 -3.91 2.48
C MET A 13 8.30 -4.67 2.65
N ALA A 14 8.88 -4.57 3.85
CA ALA A 14 10.09 -5.31 4.20
C ALA A 14 9.90 -6.80 3.91
N GLY A 15 10.90 -7.42 3.32
CA GLY A 15 10.86 -8.83 2.95
C GLY A 15 10.12 -9.14 1.66
N GLN A 16 9.56 -8.15 1.00
CA GLN A 16 8.81 -8.33 -0.23
C GLN A 16 9.65 -7.98 -1.47
N PRO A 17 9.25 -8.47 -2.65
CA PRO A 17 10.11 -8.39 -3.85
C PRO A 17 10.56 -6.98 -4.25
N ASN A 18 9.73 -5.96 -4.01
CA ASN A 18 10.04 -4.60 -4.46
C ASN A 18 10.57 -3.69 -3.35
N HIS A 19 10.83 -4.26 -2.17
CA HIS A 19 11.29 -3.47 -1.03
C HIS A 19 12.60 -2.72 -1.31
N ARG A 20 13.43 -3.23 -2.23
CA ARG A 20 14.69 -2.58 -2.62
C ARG A 20 14.51 -1.13 -3.09
N LEU A 21 13.33 -0.79 -3.61
CA LEU A 21 13.05 0.58 -4.04
C LEU A 21 12.98 1.55 -2.88
N LEU A 22 12.85 1.04 -1.66
CA LEU A 22 12.81 1.86 -0.44
C LEU A 22 14.16 1.86 0.29
N ALA A 23 15.24 1.44 -0.38
CA ALA A 23 16.56 1.33 0.27
C ALA A 23 17.05 2.66 0.86
N ARG A 24 16.67 3.80 0.26
CA ARG A 24 17.06 5.14 0.72
C ARG A 24 16.00 5.80 1.59
N ALA A 25 14.89 5.14 1.79
CA ALA A 25 13.79 5.68 2.57
C ALA A 25 14.00 5.41 4.05
N LYS A 26 13.45 6.28 4.88
CA LYS A 26 13.44 6.07 6.32
C LYS A 26 12.19 5.31 6.72
N ARG A 27 12.35 4.16 7.36
CA ARG A 27 11.21 3.43 7.90
C ARG A 27 10.67 4.15 9.13
N ILE A 28 9.39 4.51 9.08
CA ILE A 28 8.72 5.16 10.20
C ILE A 28 8.16 4.10 11.15
N GLY A 29 7.50 3.06 10.63
CA GLY A 29 7.00 1.97 11.45
C GLY A 29 5.80 1.27 10.85
N PRO A 30 5.27 0.26 11.56
CA PRO A 30 4.06 -0.42 11.12
C PRO A 30 2.85 0.50 11.26
N ALA A 31 1.83 0.23 10.48
CA ALA A 31 0.60 1.01 10.53
C ALA A 31 -0.57 0.19 10.01
N ARG A 32 -1.76 0.68 10.27
CA ARG A 32 -3.01 0.08 9.82
C ARG A 32 -3.97 1.19 9.42
N THR A 33 -4.74 0.95 8.36
CA THR A 33 -5.76 1.90 7.93
C THR A 33 -7.00 1.81 8.82
N GLN A 34 -7.90 2.76 8.65
CA GLN A 34 -9.26 2.60 9.14
C GLN A 34 -9.94 1.45 8.37
N PRO A 35 -10.98 0.80 8.97
CA PRO A 35 -11.64 -0.35 8.33
C PRO A 35 -12.63 0.09 7.24
N ARG A 36 -12.11 0.71 6.18
CA ARG A 36 -12.93 1.28 5.11
C ARG A 36 -12.53 0.76 3.74
N PHE A 37 -11.75 -0.30 3.70
CA PHE A 37 -11.17 -0.83 2.47
C PHE A 37 -11.42 -2.33 2.36
N ASP A 38 -11.15 -2.87 1.19
CA ASP A 38 -10.89 -4.30 1.02
C ASP A 38 -9.51 -4.45 0.42
N LEU A 39 -8.84 -5.54 0.75
CA LEU A 39 -7.57 -5.90 0.16
C LEU A 39 -7.83 -7.06 -0.78
N VAL A 40 -7.55 -6.85 -2.06
CA VAL A 40 -7.85 -7.83 -3.11
C VAL A 40 -6.56 -8.52 -3.54
N ASP A 41 -6.61 -9.83 -3.67
CA ASP A 41 -5.48 -10.62 -4.18
C ASP A 41 -5.51 -10.58 -5.71
N LEU A 42 -4.55 -9.87 -6.31
CA LEU A 42 -4.42 -9.76 -7.76
C LEU A 42 -3.41 -10.77 -8.31
N GLY A 43 -2.95 -11.69 -7.48
CA GLY A 43 -1.97 -12.71 -7.86
C GLY A 43 -0.59 -12.37 -7.35
N PRO A 44 0.27 -11.75 -8.16
CA PRO A 44 1.63 -11.41 -7.72
C PRO A 44 1.69 -10.22 -6.76
N PHE A 45 0.61 -9.48 -6.59
CA PHE A 45 0.53 -8.32 -5.70
C PHE A 45 -0.92 -8.06 -5.31
N PRO A 46 -1.14 -7.27 -4.24
CA PRO A 46 -2.49 -6.93 -3.82
C PRO A 46 -2.93 -5.57 -4.38
N GLY A 47 -4.25 -5.35 -4.34
CA GLY A 47 -4.82 -4.03 -4.59
C GLY A 47 -5.72 -3.63 -3.42
N MET A 48 -5.51 -2.43 -2.89
CA MET A 48 -6.40 -1.88 -1.88
C MET A 48 -7.48 -1.07 -2.57
N VAL A 49 -8.74 -1.41 -2.30
CA VAL A 49 -9.90 -0.73 -2.91
C VAL A 49 -10.74 -0.08 -1.82
N THR A 50 -11.37 1.04 -2.16
CA THR A 50 -12.25 1.76 -1.23
C THR A 50 -13.61 1.08 -1.15
N GLY A 51 -14.36 1.43 -0.09
CA GLY A 51 -15.74 0.97 0.04
C GLY A 51 -15.92 -0.36 0.74
N GLY A 52 -14.87 -0.88 1.37
CA GLY A 52 -14.95 -2.12 2.11
C GLY A 52 -15.02 -1.93 3.61
N THR A 53 -14.74 -3.00 4.35
CA THR A 53 -14.85 -3.02 5.81
C THR A 53 -13.58 -3.56 6.49
N THR A 54 -12.47 -3.65 5.75
CA THR A 54 -11.23 -4.23 6.27
C THR A 54 -10.22 -3.14 6.58
N ALA A 55 -9.57 -3.24 7.73
CA ALA A 55 -8.40 -2.44 8.05
C ALA A 55 -7.19 -3.13 7.39
N VAL A 56 -6.42 -2.37 6.61
CA VAL A 56 -5.28 -2.90 5.88
C VAL A 56 -4.01 -2.63 6.67
N THR A 57 -3.22 -3.67 6.88
CA THR A 57 -1.96 -3.61 7.63
C THR A 57 -0.80 -3.36 6.68
N GLY A 58 0.12 -2.50 7.10
CA GLY A 58 1.28 -2.19 6.29
C GLY A 58 2.36 -1.46 7.05
N GLU A 59 3.17 -0.72 6.32
CA GLU A 59 4.33 -0.01 6.85
C GLU A 59 4.39 1.39 6.26
N VAL A 60 4.89 2.33 7.06
CA VAL A 60 5.05 3.72 6.63
C VAL A 60 6.53 4.02 6.40
N TYR A 61 6.83 4.68 5.30
CA TYR A 61 8.17 5.12 4.93
C TYR A 61 8.15 6.59 4.56
N ALA A 62 9.21 7.31 4.95
CA ALA A 62 9.43 8.68 4.48
C ALA A 62 10.35 8.59 3.26
N VAL A 63 9.86 9.04 2.11
CA VAL A 63 10.56 8.90 0.84
C VAL A 63 10.88 10.27 0.26
N ASP A 64 12.04 10.39 -0.40
CA ASP A 64 12.38 11.58 -1.13
C ASP A 64 11.66 11.62 -2.48
N ARG A 65 11.85 12.73 -3.20
CA ARG A 65 11.18 12.92 -4.49
C ARG A 65 11.56 11.87 -5.51
N GLU A 66 12.84 11.53 -5.61
CA GLU A 66 13.30 10.52 -6.56
C GLU A 66 12.67 9.15 -6.27
N THR A 67 12.61 8.77 -5.01
CA THR A 67 11.98 7.53 -4.60
C THR A 67 10.48 7.57 -4.92
N LEU A 68 9.82 8.68 -4.62
CA LEU A 68 8.38 8.80 -4.91
C LEU A 68 8.10 8.63 -6.41
N VAL A 69 8.91 9.23 -7.27
CA VAL A 69 8.76 9.07 -8.72
C VAL A 69 8.93 7.61 -9.12
N ALA A 70 9.91 6.94 -8.53
CA ALA A 70 10.14 5.52 -8.82
C ALA A 70 8.96 4.65 -8.36
N LEU A 71 8.37 4.97 -7.20
CA LEU A 71 7.19 4.24 -6.72
C LEU A 71 5.98 4.48 -7.63
N ASP A 72 5.74 5.73 -8.03
CA ASP A 72 4.64 6.04 -8.95
C ASP A 72 4.79 5.27 -10.25
N ARG A 73 6.01 5.14 -10.74
CA ARG A 73 6.30 4.40 -11.96
C ARG A 73 6.07 2.90 -11.78
N LEU A 74 6.53 2.34 -10.68
CA LEU A 74 6.30 0.93 -10.37
C LEU A 74 4.80 0.63 -10.30
N GLU A 75 4.04 1.51 -9.66
CA GLU A 75 2.60 1.30 -9.46
C GLU A 75 1.78 1.66 -10.69
N GLY A 76 2.41 2.17 -11.73
CA GLY A 76 1.72 2.51 -12.98
C GLY A 76 0.74 3.66 -12.82
N CYS A 77 1.07 4.61 -11.94
CA CYS A 77 0.24 5.79 -11.69
C CYS A 77 0.15 6.70 -12.90
N PRO A 78 -1.01 7.25 -13.20
CA PRO A 78 -2.29 7.11 -12.49
C PRO A 78 -3.20 6.02 -13.06
N ARG A 79 -2.73 5.24 -14.03
CA ARG A 79 -3.60 4.32 -14.76
C ARG A 79 -3.88 3.02 -14.03
N PHE A 80 -2.83 2.35 -13.56
CA PHE A 80 -2.98 1.06 -12.90
C PHE A 80 -3.38 1.25 -11.44
N TYR A 81 -2.60 2.03 -10.70
CA TYR A 81 -2.97 2.50 -9.35
C TYR A 81 -3.09 4.02 -9.38
N GLU A 82 -3.81 4.56 -8.41
CA GLU A 82 -3.87 6.00 -8.16
C GLU A 82 -3.26 6.28 -6.79
N ARG A 83 -2.36 7.26 -6.73
CA ARG A 83 -1.81 7.72 -5.45
C ARG A 83 -2.81 8.67 -4.82
N LYS A 84 -3.35 8.28 -3.67
CA LYS A 84 -4.37 9.04 -2.95
C LYS A 84 -4.03 9.16 -1.48
N THR A 85 -4.65 10.12 -0.81
CA THR A 85 -4.49 10.30 0.61
C THR A 85 -5.63 9.56 1.33
N ILE A 86 -5.25 8.75 2.33
CA ILE A 86 -6.20 7.98 3.13
C ILE A 86 -5.96 8.25 4.60
N ARG A 87 -6.81 7.72 5.44
CA ARG A 87 -6.69 7.88 6.88
C ARG A 87 -6.25 6.58 7.53
N LEU A 88 -5.23 6.69 8.38
CA LEU A 88 -4.79 5.57 9.20
C LEU A 88 -5.67 5.42 10.45
N ALA A 89 -5.54 4.28 11.12
CA ALA A 89 -6.32 3.99 12.34
C ALA A 89 -6.08 5.04 13.43
N ASN A 90 -4.88 5.62 13.47
CA ASN A 90 -4.55 6.66 14.46
C ASN A 90 -5.05 8.06 14.06
N GLY A 91 -5.77 8.16 12.94
CA GLY A 91 -6.34 9.42 12.49
C GLY A 91 -5.44 10.24 11.56
N GLN A 92 -4.19 9.84 11.35
CA GLN A 92 -3.28 10.56 10.46
C GLN A 92 -3.66 10.33 9.01
N TRP A 93 -3.51 11.40 8.19
CA TRP A 93 -3.66 11.29 6.74
C TRP A 93 -2.33 10.93 6.12
N ILE A 94 -2.36 10.05 5.11
CA ILE A 94 -1.14 9.57 4.48
C ILE A 94 -1.40 9.19 3.02
N ALA A 95 -0.39 9.35 2.18
CA ALA A 95 -0.48 8.94 0.78
C ALA A 95 -0.28 7.43 0.67
N THR A 96 -1.01 6.83 -0.25
CA THR A 96 -0.88 5.42 -0.59
C THR A 96 -1.35 5.18 -2.01
N TYR A 97 -1.22 3.95 -2.48
CA TYR A 97 -1.64 3.57 -3.83
C TYR A 97 -2.93 2.78 -3.76
N ILE A 98 -3.97 3.31 -4.39
CA ILE A 98 -5.32 2.71 -4.41
C ILE A 98 -5.56 2.10 -5.77
N TYR A 99 -6.06 0.87 -5.78
CA TYR A 99 -6.51 0.23 -7.01
C TYR A 99 -7.86 0.84 -7.38
N PRO A 100 -7.99 1.50 -8.54
CA PRO A 100 -9.11 2.41 -8.76
C PRO A 100 -10.45 1.72 -9.00
N GLN A 101 -10.44 0.45 -9.39
CA GLN A 101 -11.68 -0.27 -9.67
C GLN A 101 -11.68 -1.58 -8.91
N ARG A 102 -12.85 -1.91 -8.33
CA ARG A 102 -13.00 -3.20 -7.66
C ARG A 102 -13.07 -4.31 -8.72
N PRO A 103 -12.07 -5.21 -8.78
CA PRO A 103 -12.07 -6.27 -9.78
C PRO A 103 -13.07 -7.36 -9.45
N SER A 104 -13.66 -7.99 -10.47
CA SER A 104 -14.55 -9.13 -10.29
C SER A 104 -13.76 -10.41 -10.16
N GLY A 105 -14.29 -11.36 -9.39
CA GLY A 105 -13.76 -12.71 -9.36
C GLY A 105 -12.41 -12.88 -8.72
N ARG A 106 -11.93 -11.88 -7.98
CA ARG A 106 -10.68 -11.97 -7.25
C ARG A 106 -10.94 -12.18 -5.78
N PRO A 107 -10.16 -13.03 -5.11
CA PRO A 107 -10.37 -13.26 -3.69
C PRO A 107 -9.98 -12.06 -2.85
N LEU A 108 -10.67 -11.89 -1.74
CA LEU A 108 -10.32 -10.87 -0.75
C LEU A 108 -9.32 -11.45 0.25
N ILE A 109 -8.41 -10.62 0.70
CA ILE A 109 -7.50 -10.96 1.79
C ILE A 109 -8.13 -10.42 3.06
N GLU A 110 -8.92 -11.27 3.72
CA GLU A 110 -9.77 -10.86 4.83
C GLU A 110 -8.97 -10.41 6.06
N SER A 111 -7.74 -10.93 6.22
CA SER A 111 -6.86 -10.48 7.31
C SER A 111 -6.42 -9.03 7.13
N GLY A 112 -6.48 -8.50 5.91
CA GLY A 112 -5.98 -7.16 5.61
C GLY A 112 -4.46 -7.09 5.54
N ASP A 113 -3.76 -8.23 5.60
CA ASP A 113 -2.30 -8.26 5.56
C ASP A 113 -1.83 -9.17 4.41
N TRP A 114 -1.23 -8.54 3.40
CA TRP A 114 -0.73 -9.26 2.23
C TRP A 114 0.23 -10.39 2.59
N ARG A 115 1.03 -10.20 3.64
CA ARG A 115 2.01 -11.21 4.05
C ARG A 115 1.34 -12.49 4.52
N ASN A 116 0.16 -12.38 5.13
CA ASN A 116 -0.59 -13.56 5.58
C ASN A 116 -1.22 -14.32 4.42
N ALA A 117 -1.57 -13.61 3.34
CA ALA A 117 -2.15 -14.23 2.15
C ALA A 117 -1.18 -15.19 1.47
N LYS A 118 0.13 -14.92 1.56
CA LYS A 118 1.17 -15.69 0.89
C LYS A 118 2.00 -16.54 1.84
N GLY A 119 1.80 -16.38 3.15
CA GLY A 119 2.62 -17.03 4.16
C GLY A 119 2.13 -18.37 4.63
N ALA A 120 1.10 -18.88 4.03
CA ALA A 120 0.54 -20.17 4.44
C ALA A 120 1.44 -21.32 4.09
#